data_2232613b6f93f72a36cb40f33cc8e38b
#
_entry.id   2232613b6f93f72a36cb40f33cc8e38b
#
_cell.length_a   1.000
_cell.length_b   1.000
_cell.length_c   1.000
_cell.angle_alpha   90.00
_cell.angle_beta   90.00
_cell.angle_gamma   90.00
#
_symmetry.space_group_name_H-M   'P 1'
#
loop_
_entity.id
_entity.type
_entity.pdbx_description
1 polymer ?
#
loop_
_entity_poly.entity_id
_entity_poly.type
_entity_poly.pdbx_seq_one_letter_code
_entity_poly.pdbx_strand_id
1 'polypeptide(L)'
;MAEEAKKAPVKKERKAKAPVEVPVEVPVAPQPEAKSGEPKKGGSTRNMYHFMGEAWKNQSSDVMRGLMWQRLVDWRKEGTFVRVDKPLRLDRARALGYKAKQGFVVVRAKVRKGGLRKHRIKKGRKPKRKGILKITMRKNIQRIAEERTGKHYPNLEVLASYWVGEDGRHKFYEVIMVDPNHPVIKSDPKINWICSSKQSDRANRGLTPAGKKGRGLVRTRGMGVEKNRPSLRAHNRQGT
;
A
#
# COMPACT_ATOMS: atom_id res chain seq x y z
N MET A 1 47.79 -32.91 50.97
CA MET A 1 46.64 -32.75 50.11
C MET A 1 46.83 -31.46 49.36
N ALA A 2 47.22 -31.58 48.08
CA ALA A 2 47.57 -30.44 47.21
C ALA A 2 46.37 -30.07 46.38
N GLU A 3 45.98 -28.81 46.47
CA GLU A 3 44.88 -28.21 45.77
C GLU A 3 45.38 -27.68 44.37
N GLU A 4 44.98 -28.35 43.31
CA GLU A 4 45.31 -27.94 41.93
C GLU A 4 44.40 -26.79 41.46
N ALA A 5 44.98 -25.58 41.38
CA ALA A 5 44.33 -24.42 40.78
C ALA A 5 44.25 -24.55 39.25
N LYS A 6 43.04 -24.71 38.67
CA LYS A 6 42.77 -24.70 37.25
C LYS A 6 42.94 -23.27 36.69
N LYS A 7 43.96 -23.09 35.85
CA LYS A 7 44.19 -21.85 35.06
C LYS A 7 43.10 -21.71 33.98
N ALA A 8 42.43 -20.54 33.97
CA ALA A 8 41.49 -20.14 32.94
C ALA A 8 42.22 -19.77 31.61
N PRO A 9 41.61 -20.00 30.43
CA PRO A 9 42.25 -19.72 29.16
C PRO A 9 42.27 -18.21 28.84
N VAL A 10 43.44 -17.73 28.46
CA VAL A 10 43.70 -16.36 28.03
C VAL A 10 42.97 -16.07 26.71
N LYS A 11 42.05 -15.08 26.70
CA LYS A 11 41.41 -14.56 25.51
C LYS A 11 42.45 -13.80 24.66
N LYS A 12 42.75 -14.31 23.47
CA LYS A 12 43.52 -13.59 22.45
C LYS A 12 42.70 -12.40 21.92
N GLU A 13 43.17 -11.20 22.16
CA GLU A 13 42.64 -9.96 21.59
C GLU A 13 42.86 -9.98 20.06
N ARG A 14 41.76 -9.91 19.32
CA ARG A 14 41.80 -9.69 17.89
C ARG A 14 42.07 -8.22 17.61
N LYS A 15 43.27 -7.89 17.13
CA LYS A 15 43.61 -6.58 16.61
C LYS A 15 42.61 -6.18 15.52
N ALA A 16 41.92 -5.07 15.72
CA ALA A 16 41.05 -4.43 14.73
C ALA A 16 41.91 -4.01 13.52
N LYS A 17 41.57 -4.52 12.33
CA LYS A 17 42.14 -4.03 11.10
C LYS A 17 41.52 -2.67 10.78
N ALA A 18 42.34 -1.67 10.51
CA ALA A 18 41.93 -0.35 10.03
C ALA A 18 41.15 -0.47 8.72
N PRO A 19 40.12 0.40 8.50
CA PRO A 19 39.36 0.39 7.26
C PRO A 19 40.28 0.84 6.11
N VAL A 20 40.38 -0.01 5.07
CA VAL A 20 41.02 0.32 3.81
C VAL A 20 40.06 1.19 3.03
N GLU A 21 40.36 2.48 2.91
CA GLU A 21 39.69 3.39 1.98
C GLU A 21 40.09 2.99 0.54
N VAL A 22 39.19 2.35 -0.16
CA VAL A 22 39.29 2.10 -1.59
C VAL A 22 38.59 3.27 -2.30
N PRO A 23 39.29 4.05 -3.15
CA PRO A 23 38.59 5.04 -3.97
C PRO A 23 37.71 4.31 -4.97
N VAL A 24 36.41 4.42 -4.81
CA VAL A 24 35.43 3.92 -5.78
C VAL A 24 35.38 4.92 -6.93
N GLU A 25 36.19 4.73 -7.93
CA GLU A 25 35.92 5.32 -9.25
C GLU A 25 34.63 4.72 -9.78
N VAL A 26 33.56 5.53 -9.76
CA VAL A 26 32.29 5.20 -10.37
C VAL A 26 32.48 5.29 -11.89
N PRO A 27 32.40 4.18 -12.65
CA PRO A 27 32.45 4.27 -14.09
C PRO A 27 31.22 5.05 -14.58
N VAL A 28 31.47 6.19 -15.22
CA VAL A 28 30.44 6.97 -15.92
C VAL A 28 29.93 6.07 -17.05
N ALA A 29 28.71 5.58 -16.89
CA ALA A 29 28.04 4.80 -17.92
C ALA A 29 27.93 5.65 -19.20
N PRO A 30 28.21 5.08 -20.40
CA PRO A 30 28.04 5.81 -21.64
C PRO A 30 26.60 6.25 -21.78
N GLN A 31 26.42 7.56 -22.00
CA GLN A 31 25.09 8.13 -22.26
C GLN A 31 24.55 7.51 -23.55
N PRO A 32 23.31 7.00 -23.56
CA PRO A 32 22.73 6.49 -24.79
C PRO A 32 22.60 7.65 -25.77
N GLU A 33 23.20 7.50 -26.95
CA GLU A 33 23.09 8.44 -28.06
C GLU A 33 21.62 8.75 -28.33
N ALA A 34 21.27 10.01 -28.23
CA ALA A 34 19.93 10.52 -28.51
C ALA A 34 19.65 10.31 -30.02
N LYS A 35 18.87 9.29 -30.34
CA LYS A 35 18.28 9.15 -31.65
C LYS A 35 17.39 10.37 -31.89
N SER A 36 17.82 11.26 -32.78
CA SER A 36 17.08 12.40 -33.26
C SER A 36 15.88 11.94 -34.11
N GLY A 37 14.82 11.54 -33.37
CA GLY A 37 13.53 11.27 -33.96
C GLY A 37 12.74 12.57 -34.05
N GLU A 38 12.29 12.94 -35.25
CA GLU A 38 11.46 14.12 -35.49
C GLU A 38 10.29 14.21 -34.49
N PRO A 39 9.93 15.43 -34.03
CA PRO A 39 8.84 15.57 -33.06
C PRO A 39 7.51 15.24 -33.77
N LYS A 40 6.91 14.13 -33.37
CA LYS A 40 5.54 13.78 -33.79
C LYS A 40 4.59 14.90 -33.36
N LYS A 41 4.08 15.65 -34.33
CA LYS A 41 3.05 16.69 -34.16
C LYS A 41 1.85 16.07 -33.44
N GLY A 42 1.47 16.62 -32.25
CA GLY A 42 0.28 16.20 -31.51
C GLY A 42 0.51 15.50 -30.17
N GLY A 43 1.73 15.47 -29.64
CA GLY A 43 2.01 14.87 -28.32
C GLY A 43 1.60 15.82 -27.18
N SER A 44 0.63 15.43 -26.37
CA SER A 44 0.44 15.98 -25.02
C SER A 44 1.79 16.08 -24.32
N THR A 45 2.15 17.28 -23.85
CA THR A 45 3.42 17.52 -23.12
C THR A 45 3.49 16.58 -21.95
N ARG A 46 4.44 15.62 -21.99
CA ARG A 46 4.67 14.66 -20.92
C ARG A 46 5.21 15.39 -19.70
N ASN A 47 4.47 15.33 -18.60
CA ASN A 47 4.85 15.96 -17.34
C ASN A 47 5.61 14.98 -16.43
N MET A 48 6.16 15.49 -15.32
CA MET A 48 6.87 14.70 -14.31
C MET A 48 6.08 13.46 -13.84
N TYR A 49 4.78 13.59 -13.65
CA TYR A 49 3.94 12.46 -13.18
C TYR A 49 3.83 11.34 -14.21
N HIS A 50 3.89 11.67 -15.50
CA HIS A 50 3.93 10.67 -16.56
C HIS A 50 5.21 9.83 -16.46
N PHE A 51 6.37 10.46 -16.35
CA PHE A 51 7.64 9.74 -16.22
C PHE A 51 7.74 8.94 -14.92
N MET A 52 7.27 9.49 -13.81
CA MET A 52 7.14 8.71 -12.57
C MET A 52 6.26 7.48 -12.76
N GLY A 53 5.13 7.62 -13.42
CA GLY A 53 4.22 6.51 -13.73
C GLY A 53 4.85 5.46 -14.62
N GLU A 54 5.66 5.85 -15.61
CA GLU A 54 6.41 4.94 -16.47
C GLU A 54 7.49 4.17 -15.70
N ALA A 55 8.27 4.86 -14.86
CA ALA A 55 9.24 4.21 -13.99
C ALA A 55 8.60 3.16 -13.07
N TRP A 56 7.43 3.47 -12.51
CA TRP A 56 6.68 2.52 -11.69
C TRP A 56 6.06 1.35 -12.48
N LYS A 57 5.82 1.50 -13.77
CA LYS A 57 5.39 0.38 -14.64
C LYS A 57 6.55 -0.55 -14.95
N ASN A 58 7.74 0.01 -15.16
CA ASN A 58 8.96 -0.74 -15.44
C ASN A 58 9.72 -1.11 -14.16
N GLN A 59 9.13 -1.99 -13.35
CA GLN A 59 9.76 -2.46 -12.10
C GLN A 59 10.91 -3.45 -12.32
N SER A 60 11.07 -3.96 -13.53
CA SER A 60 12.15 -4.87 -13.89
C SER A 60 13.47 -4.15 -14.18
N SER A 61 13.49 -2.83 -14.33
CA SER A 61 14.72 -2.07 -14.47
C SER A 61 15.61 -2.25 -13.24
N ASP A 62 16.93 -2.33 -13.43
CA ASP A 62 17.88 -2.62 -12.35
C ASP A 62 17.82 -1.59 -11.23
N VAL A 63 17.67 -0.30 -11.58
CA VAL A 63 17.52 0.79 -10.62
C VAL A 63 16.27 0.61 -9.75
N MET A 64 15.11 0.36 -10.37
CA MET A 64 13.85 0.17 -9.62
C MET A 64 13.89 -1.10 -8.79
N ARG A 65 14.50 -2.17 -9.30
CA ARG A 65 14.67 -3.43 -8.58
C ARG A 65 15.53 -3.23 -7.34
N GLY A 66 16.68 -2.56 -7.46
CA GLY A 66 17.58 -2.26 -6.34
C GLY A 66 16.90 -1.41 -5.27
N LEU A 67 16.26 -0.31 -5.66
CA LEU A 67 15.51 0.56 -4.75
C LEU A 67 14.38 -0.17 -4.03
N MET A 68 13.61 -0.97 -4.74
CA MET A 68 12.50 -1.73 -4.14
C MET A 68 12.99 -2.81 -3.20
N TRP A 69 14.12 -3.45 -3.51
CA TRP A 69 14.72 -4.45 -2.64
C TRP A 69 15.12 -3.83 -1.30
N GLN A 70 15.85 -2.73 -1.30
CA GLN A 70 16.25 -2.00 -0.09
C GLN A 70 15.02 -1.61 0.74
N ARG A 71 14.03 -0.98 0.13
CA ARG A 71 12.78 -0.59 0.80
C ARG A 71 12.05 -1.77 1.42
N LEU A 72 11.97 -2.90 0.73
CA LEU A 72 11.30 -4.09 1.26
C LEU A 72 12.03 -4.69 2.47
N VAL A 73 13.37 -4.60 2.52
CA VAL A 73 14.14 -5.02 3.70
C VAL A 73 13.74 -4.19 4.92
N ASP A 74 13.65 -2.87 4.76
CA ASP A 74 13.25 -1.97 5.85
C ASP A 74 11.78 -2.16 6.25
N TRP A 75 10.88 -2.24 5.28
CA TRP A 75 9.44 -2.41 5.52
C TRP A 75 9.09 -3.72 6.21
N ARG A 76 9.90 -4.77 6.04
CA ARG A 76 9.70 -6.03 6.79
C ARG A 76 9.94 -5.85 8.28
N LYS A 77 10.93 -5.03 8.65
CA LYS A 77 11.27 -4.72 10.05
C LYS A 77 10.25 -3.80 10.71
N GLU A 78 9.65 -2.90 9.93
CA GLU A 78 8.68 -1.93 10.41
C GLU A 78 7.37 -2.56 10.92
N GLY A 79 6.59 -1.76 11.65
CA GLY A 79 5.25 -2.12 12.14
C GLY A 79 4.22 -2.33 11.02
N THR A 80 3.02 -2.67 11.43
CA THR A 80 1.90 -2.88 10.47
C THR A 80 1.41 -1.59 9.87
N PHE A 81 1.42 -0.49 10.63
CA PHE A 81 1.02 0.85 10.21
C PHE A 81 2.15 1.82 10.53
N VAL A 82 2.65 2.48 9.53
CA VAL A 82 3.74 3.46 9.66
C VAL A 82 3.30 4.75 8.97
N ARG A 83 3.31 5.85 9.71
CA ARG A 83 3.07 7.17 9.13
C ARG A 83 4.28 7.55 8.26
N VAL A 84 4.01 8.05 7.07
CA VAL A 84 5.01 8.46 6.08
C VAL A 84 4.83 9.94 5.78
N ASP A 85 5.91 10.70 5.80
CA ASP A 85 5.86 12.15 5.59
C ASP A 85 5.52 12.51 4.14
N LYS A 86 6.01 11.73 3.19
CA LYS A 86 5.81 11.96 1.76
C LYS A 86 5.33 10.69 1.08
N PRO A 87 4.33 10.79 0.18
CA PRO A 87 3.89 9.63 -0.59
C PRO A 87 4.99 9.15 -1.53
N LEU A 88 5.20 7.84 -1.56
CA LEU A 88 6.23 7.22 -2.40
C LEU A 88 5.89 7.33 -3.89
N ARG A 89 4.60 7.24 -4.24
CA ARG A 89 4.08 7.38 -5.59
C ARG A 89 3.24 8.66 -5.68
N LEU A 90 3.92 9.78 -5.88
CA LEU A 90 3.26 11.08 -5.95
C LEU A 90 2.30 11.19 -7.15
N ASP A 91 2.63 10.55 -8.28
CA ASP A 91 1.78 10.40 -9.45
C ASP A 91 0.41 9.82 -9.08
N ARG A 92 0.44 8.69 -8.37
CA ARG A 92 -0.77 7.98 -7.97
C ARG A 92 -1.51 8.68 -6.84
N ALA A 93 -0.78 9.19 -5.85
CA ALA A 93 -1.36 9.91 -4.72
C ALA A 93 -2.16 11.14 -5.21
N ARG A 94 -1.58 11.95 -6.10
CA ARG A 94 -2.25 13.11 -6.66
C ARG A 94 -3.45 12.77 -7.54
N ALA A 95 -3.36 11.72 -8.33
CA ALA A 95 -4.50 11.21 -9.11
C ALA A 95 -5.68 10.78 -8.22
N LEU A 96 -5.41 10.40 -6.97
CA LEU A 96 -6.42 10.02 -5.97
C LEU A 96 -6.86 11.19 -5.08
N GLY A 97 -6.38 12.39 -5.32
CA GLY A 97 -6.80 13.59 -4.62
C GLY A 97 -5.88 14.04 -3.47
N TYR A 98 -4.71 13.44 -3.30
CA TYR A 98 -3.73 13.89 -2.32
C TYR A 98 -3.21 15.28 -2.63
N LYS A 99 -3.09 16.11 -1.59
CA LYS A 99 -2.41 17.40 -1.62
C LYS A 99 -1.42 17.47 -0.45
N ALA A 100 -0.26 18.10 -0.69
CA ALA A 100 0.74 18.32 0.35
C ALA A 100 0.36 19.55 1.18
N LYS A 101 -0.65 19.42 2.01
CA LYS A 101 -1.10 20.45 2.96
C LYS A 101 -1.56 19.82 4.26
N GLN A 102 -1.66 20.65 5.29
CA GLN A 102 -2.12 20.22 6.60
C GLN A 102 -3.48 19.52 6.53
N GLY A 103 -3.68 18.53 7.38
CA GLY A 103 -4.88 17.70 7.39
C GLY A 103 -4.81 16.47 6.48
N PHE A 104 -3.78 16.33 5.62
CA PHE A 104 -3.50 15.09 4.90
C PHE A 104 -2.42 14.29 5.60
N VAL A 105 -2.67 13.00 5.78
CA VAL A 105 -1.74 12.04 6.38
C VAL A 105 -1.62 10.83 5.46
N VAL A 106 -0.41 10.36 5.25
CA VAL A 106 -0.14 9.13 4.49
C VAL A 106 0.33 8.05 5.43
N VAL A 107 -0.28 6.88 5.36
CA VAL A 107 0.05 5.73 6.21
C VAL A 107 0.39 4.54 5.33
N ARG A 108 1.59 3.97 5.51
CA ARG A 108 1.95 2.70 4.89
C ARG A 108 1.40 1.55 5.72
N ALA A 109 0.54 0.75 5.10
CA ALA A 109 -0.10 -0.41 5.72
C ALA A 109 0.45 -1.71 5.14
N LYS A 110 0.89 -2.62 6.01
CA LYS A 110 1.39 -3.96 5.69
C LYS A 110 0.27 -4.97 5.89
N VAL A 111 -0.10 -5.71 4.86
CA VAL A 111 -1.15 -6.73 4.92
C VAL A 111 -0.62 -8.07 4.40
N ARG A 112 -0.91 -9.14 5.13
CA ARG A 112 -0.51 -10.48 4.73
C ARG A 112 -1.09 -10.86 3.36
N LYS A 113 -0.27 -11.45 2.51
CA LYS A 113 -0.64 -12.02 1.21
C LYS A 113 -1.40 -13.35 1.40
N GLY A 114 -2.17 -13.74 0.40
CA GLY A 114 -2.92 -14.98 0.38
C GLY A 114 -4.40 -14.81 0.70
N GLY A 115 -5.11 -15.92 0.67
CA GLY A 115 -6.55 -15.96 0.87
C GLY A 115 -6.98 -16.12 2.32
N LEU A 116 -8.27 -16.43 2.49
CA LEU A 116 -8.89 -16.72 3.78
C LEU A 116 -8.34 -18.05 4.33
N ARG A 117 -7.96 -18.06 5.60
CA ARG A 117 -7.69 -19.31 6.31
C ARG A 117 -9.01 -20.05 6.53
N LYS A 118 -9.13 -21.21 5.89
CA LYS A 118 -10.32 -22.06 6.03
C LYS A 118 -10.11 -23.05 7.17
N HIS A 119 -11.13 -23.27 7.96
CA HIS A 119 -11.09 -24.30 9.00
C HIS A 119 -11.22 -25.70 8.37
N ARG A 120 -10.67 -26.71 9.01
CA ARG A 120 -10.87 -28.11 8.59
C ARG A 120 -12.28 -28.57 8.98
N ILE A 121 -12.89 -29.42 8.15
CA ILE A 121 -14.13 -30.10 8.48
C ILE A 121 -13.83 -31.11 9.58
N LYS A 122 -14.58 -31.03 10.67
CA LYS A 122 -14.45 -31.92 11.84
C LYS A 122 -15.76 -32.69 12.05
N LYS A 123 -15.70 -33.86 12.70
CA LYS A 123 -16.85 -34.68 13.11
C LYS A 123 -17.77 -35.12 11.96
N GLY A 124 -17.22 -35.62 10.85
CA GLY A 124 -18.01 -36.21 9.73
C GLY A 124 -19.06 -35.30 9.09
N ARG A 125 -18.95 -33.98 9.24
CA ARG A 125 -19.92 -33.03 8.69
C ARG A 125 -19.92 -33.06 7.17
N LYS A 126 -21.14 -33.24 6.57
CA LYS A 126 -21.33 -33.34 5.12
C LYS A 126 -20.77 -32.07 4.39
N PRO A 127 -19.83 -32.23 3.43
CA PRO A 127 -19.23 -31.12 2.70
C PRO A 127 -20.21 -30.25 1.91
N LYS A 128 -21.33 -30.83 1.44
CA LYS A 128 -22.35 -30.13 0.64
C LYS A 128 -22.91 -28.89 1.35
N ARG A 129 -23.17 -28.96 2.65
CA ARG A 129 -23.74 -27.84 3.44
C ARG A 129 -22.71 -27.06 4.24
N LYS A 130 -21.63 -27.69 4.64
CA LYS A 130 -20.54 -27.12 5.48
C LYS A 130 -19.19 -27.17 4.80
N GLY A 131 -19.18 -27.34 3.48
CA GLY A 131 -17.96 -27.36 2.67
C GLY A 131 -17.21 -26.03 2.69
N ILE A 132 -15.88 -26.11 2.65
CA ILE A 132 -14.99 -24.96 2.71
C ILE A 132 -14.47 -24.52 1.34
N LEU A 133 -14.70 -25.30 0.28
CA LEU A 133 -14.19 -25.04 -1.06
C LEU A 133 -14.71 -23.73 -1.65
N LYS A 134 -16.00 -23.47 -1.49
CA LYS A 134 -16.68 -22.27 -1.99
C LYS A 134 -16.49 -21.03 -1.13
N ILE A 135 -15.86 -21.14 0.05
CA ILE A 135 -15.62 -20.00 0.92
C ILE A 135 -14.47 -19.19 0.36
N THR A 136 -14.73 -17.98 -0.11
CA THR A 136 -13.76 -17.04 -0.66
C THR A 136 -13.81 -15.73 0.10
N MET A 137 -12.71 -14.95 0.02
CA MET A 137 -12.70 -13.61 0.60
C MET A 137 -13.62 -12.68 -0.19
N ARG A 138 -14.49 -11.97 0.52
CA ARG A 138 -15.35 -10.91 -0.06
C ARG A 138 -14.62 -9.58 -0.23
N LYS A 139 -13.52 -9.38 0.49
CA LYS A 139 -12.73 -8.14 0.50
C LYS A 139 -11.38 -8.40 -0.12
N ASN A 140 -10.93 -7.51 -1.01
CA ASN A 140 -9.58 -7.55 -1.52
C ASN A 140 -8.58 -7.06 -0.45
N ILE A 141 -7.31 -7.38 -0.62
CA ILE A 141 -6.26 -7.05 0.35
C ILE A 141 -6.13 -5.52 0.52
N GLN A 142 -6.31 -4.76 -0.53
CA GLN A 142 -6.29 -3.29 -0.49
C GLN A 142 -7.40 -2.72 0.41
N ARG A 143 -8.63 -3.22 0.29
CA ARG A 143 -9.73 -2.82 1.17
C ARG A 143 -9.47 -3.20 2.63
N ILE A 144 -8.84 -4.37 2.86
CA ILE A 144 -8.43 -4.78 4.21
C ILE A 144 -7.41 -3.79 4.79
N ALA A 145 -6.45 -3.30 3.97
CA ALA A 145 -5.51 -2.28 4.38
C ALA A 145 -6.25 -1.00 4.81
N GLU A 146 -7.16 -0.50 3.97
CA GLU A 146 -7.96 0.70 4.25
C GLU A 146 -8.78 0.58 5.55
N GLU A 147 -9.52 -0.52 5.71
CA GLU A 147 -10.37 -0.75 6.89
C GLU A 147 -9.55 -0.85 8.18
N ARG A 148 -8.41 -1.53 8.13
CA ARG A 148 -7.53 -1.66 9.31
C ARG A 148 -6.85 -0.34 9.67
N THR A 149 -6.42 0.42 8.67
CA THR A 149 -5.83 1.75 8.88
C THR A 149 -6.86 2.71 9.46
N GLY A 150 -8.10 2.73 8.93
CA GLY A 150 -9.18 3.55 9.50
C GLY A 150 -9.49 3.21 10.96
N LYS A 151 -9.44 1.94 11.35
CA LYS A 151 -9.60 1.53 12.75
C LYS A 151 -8.44 1.94 13.64
N HIS A 152 -7.23 1.98 13.09
CA HIS A 152 -6.05 2.39 13.84
C HIS A 152 -5.99 3.90 14.08
N TYR A 153 -6.54 4.68 13.16
CA TYR A 153 -6.63 6.15 13.24
C TYR A 153 -8.09 6.61 13.21
N PRO A 154 -8.83 6.49 14.32
CA PRO A 154 -10.28 6.77 14.33
C PRO A 154 -10.64 8.24 14.06
N ASN A 155 -9.70 9.16 14.31
CA ASN A 155 -9.89 10.60 14.05
C ASN A 155 -9.70 11.00 12.58
N LEU A 156 -9.25 10.07 11.73
CA LEU A 156 -8.95 10.32 10.33
C LEU A 156 -9.86 9.51 9.42
N GLU A 157 -10.32 10.12 8.34
CA GLU A 157 -11.11 9.44 7.32
C GLU A 157 -10.24 9.00 6.13
N VAL A 158 -10.48 7.78 5.64
CA VAL A 158 -9.75 7.23 4.50
C VAL A 158 -10.27 7.85 3.20
N LEU A 159 -9.41 8.56 2.48
CA LEU A 159 -9.74 9.09 1.15
C LEU A 159 -9.62 7.98 0.09
N ALA A 160 -8.45 7.40 -0.03
CA ALA A 160 -8.12 6.33 -0.99
C ALA A 160 -6.82 5.64 -0.59
N SER A 161 -6.45 4.60 -1.35
CA SER A 161 -5.18 3.90 -1.18
C SER A 161 -4.60 3.46 -2.53
N TYR A 162 -3.32 3.13 -2.54
CA TYR A 162 -2.64 2.56 -3.71
C TYR A 162 -1.53 1.60 -3.28
N TRP A 163 -1.18 0.72 -4.21
CA TRP A 163 -0.13 -0.26 -4.02
C TRP A 163 1.25 0.37 -4.20
N VAL A 164 2.20 0.01 -3.33
CA VAL A 164 3.59 0.46 -3.38
C VAL A 164 4.60 -0.67 -3.47
N GLY A 165 4.25 -1.87 -3.05
CA GLY A 165 5.15 -3.02 -3.17
C GLY A 165 4.55 -4.29 -2.61
N GLU A 166 5.21 -5.40 -2.90
CA GLU A 166 4.88 -6.69 -2.29
C GLU A 166 6.12 -7.58 -2.19
N ASP A 167 6.11 -8.42 -1.20
CA ASP A 167 7.06 -9.52 -1.04
C ASP A 167 6.33 -10.88 -1.09
N GLY A 168 7.03 -11.96 -0.77
CA GLY A 168 6.42 -13.30 -0.73
C GLY A 168 5.30 -13.43 0.32
N ARG A 169 5.35 -12.67 1.41
CA ARG A 169 4.43 -12.78 2.56
C ARG A 169 3.43 -11.64 2.68
N HIS A 170 3.78 -10.42 2.27
CA HIS A 170 3.02 -9.21 2.50
C HIS A 170 2.82 -8.40 1.23
N LYS A 171 1.74 -7.60 1.22
CA LYS A 171 1.51 -6.50 0.30
C LYS A 171 1.52 -5.20 1.09
N PHE A 172 2.15 -4.19 0.51
CA PHE A 172 2.29 -2.86 1.09
C PHE A 172 1.43 -1.87 0.31
N TYR A 173 0.62 -1.13 1.04
CA TYR A 173 -0.25 -0.09 0.49
C TYR A 173 0.01 1.22 1.23
N GLU A 174 0.01 2.32 0.50
CA GLU A 174 -0.10 3.64 1.10
C GLU A 174 -1.56 4.06 1.11
N VAL A 175 -2.04 4.41 2.28
CA VAL A 175 -3.42 4.86 2.54
C VAL A 175 -3.38 6.35 2.79
N ILE A 176 -4.09 7.11 1.97
CA ILE A 176 -4.25 8.55 2.12
C ILE A 176 -5.41 8.78 3.08
N MET A 177 -5.13 9.44 4.18
CA MET A 177 -6.10 9.80 5.19
C MET A 177 -6.23 11.32 5.28
N VAL A 178 -7.39 11.77 5.70
CA VAL A 178 -7.74 13.19 5.84
C VAL A 178 -8.36 13.42 7.20
N ASP A 179 -7.97 14.49 7.86
CA ASP A 179 -8.58 14.93 9.10
C ASP A 179 -9.84 15.77 8.78
N PRO A 180 -11.05 15.25 9.06
CA PRO A 180 -12.28 15.96 8.77
C PRO A 180 -12.51 17.18 9.68
N ASN A 181 -11.80 17.29 10.80
CA ASN A 181 -11.95 18.37 11.75
C ASN A 181 -10.98 19.53 11.49
N HIS A 182 -9.95 19.30 10.68
CA HIS A 182 -8.93 20.32 10.41
C HIS A 182 -9.51 21.52 9.64
N PRO A 183 -9.26 22.78 10.07
CA PRO A 183 -9.81 23.99 9.44
C PRO A 183 -9.48 24.10 7.94
N VAL A 184 -8.22 23.79 7.57
CA VAL A 184 -7.75 23.83 6.17
C VAL A 184 -8.52 22.85 5.28
N ILE A 185 -8.98 21.73 5.82
CA ILE A 185 -9.78 20.74 5.07
C ILE A 185 -11.23 21.22 4.94
N LYS A 186 -11.79 21.80 6.01
CA LYS A 186 -13.17 22.35 5.98
C LYS A 186 -13.30 23.50 4.99
N SER A 187 -12.28 24.34 4.87
CA SER A 187 -12.28 25.50 3.97
C SER A 187 -11.98 25.15 2.49
N ASP A 188 -11.41 23.97 2.18
CA ASP A 188 -11.10 23.60 0.79
C ASP A 188 -12.32 23.03 0.08
N PRO A 189 -12.93 23.74 -0.90
CA PRO A 189 -14.14 23.29 -1.60
C PRO A 189 -13.95 21.96 -2.36
N LYS A 190 -12.70 21.58 -2.67
CA LYS A 190 -12.42 20.33 -3.39
C LYS A 190 -12.43 19.09 -2.50
N ILE A 191 -12.28 19.25 -1.19
CA ILE A 191 -12.17 18.12 -0.26
C ILE A 191 -13.15 18.19 0.93
N ASN A 192 -13.77 19.32 1.19
CA ASN A 192 -14.66 19.54 2.33
C ASN A 192 -15.84 18.54 2.41
N TRP A 193 -16.22 17.94 1.29
CA TRP A 193 -17.24 16.89 1.25
C TRP A 193 -16.94 15.71 2.19
N ILE A 194 -15.64 15.46 2.53
CA ILE A 194 -15.23 14.38 3.43
C ILE A 194 -15.60 14.68 4.89
N CYS A 195 -15.78 15.96 5.23
CA CYS A 195 -16.15 16.40 6.58
C CYS A 195 -17.62 16.11 6.94
N SER A 196 -18.45 15.78 5.93
CA SER A 196 -19.85 15.44 6.17
C SER A 196 -19.99 14.16 6.97
N SER A 197 -20.94 14.11 7.91
CA SER A 197 -21.29 12.91 8.68
C SER A 197 -21.65 11.70 7.78
N LYS A 198 -22.14 11.96 6.56
CA LYS A 198 -22.41 10.95 5.55
C LYS A 198 -21.13 10.22 5.07
N GLN A 199 -19.96 10.80 5.30
CA GLN A 199 -18.68 10.23 4.90
C GLN A 199 -17.97 9.49 6.04
N SER A 200 -18.48 9.56 7.25
CA SER A 200 -17.90 8.84 8.40
C SER A 200 -17.78 7.34 8.13
N ASP A 201 -16.62 6.77 8.51
CA ASP A 201 -16.28 5.35 8.38
C ASP A 201 -16.38 4.80 6.93
N ARG A 202 -15.93 5.60 5.97
CA ARG A 202 -15.98 5.32 4.53
C ARG A 202 -15.39 3.97 4.14
N ALA A 203 -14.24 3.61 4.74
CA ALA A 203 -13.51 2.38 4.41
C ALA A 203 -14.35 1.14 4.74
N ASN A 204 -14.93 1.07 5.94
CA ASN A 204 -15.75 -0.08 6.35
C ASN A 204 -17.06 -0.18 5.54
N ARG A 205 -17.64 0.96 5.16
CA ARG A 205 -18.84 1.01 4.34
C ARG A 205 -18.59 0.76 2.84
N GLY A 206 -17.33 0.63 2.42
CA GLY A 206 -16.97 0.38 1.04
C GLY A 206 -17.22 1.54 0.09
N LEU A 207 -17.07 2.79 0.56
CA LEU A 207 -17.22 4.02 -0.23
C LEU A 207 -15.92 4.46 -0.91
N THR A 208 -14.80 3.90 -0.52
CA THR A 208 -13.51 4.13 -1.17
C THR A 208 -13.45 3.47 -2.55
N PRO A 209 -12.52 3.86 -3.44
CA PRO A 209 -12.35 3.20 -4.74
C PRO A 209 -12.16 1.69 -4.64
N ALA A 210 -11.35 1.21 -3.68
CA ALA A 210 -11.16 -0.21 -3.44
C ALA A 210 -12.43 -0.90 -2.91
N GLY A 211 -13.17 -0.20 -2.06
CA GLY A 211 -14.47 -0.67 -1.56
C GLY A 211 -15.52 -0.78 -2.65
N LYS A 212 -15.64 0.24 -3.51
CA LYS A 212 -16.55 0.23 -4.67
C LYS A 212 -16.22 -0.90 -5.63
N LYS A 213 -14.92 -1.12 -5.91
CA LYS A 213 -14.48 -2.24 -6.75
C LYS A 213 -14.91 -3.59 -6.16
N GLY A 214 -14.71 -3.80 -4.84
CA GLY A 214 -15.11 -5.03 -4.15
C GLY A 214 -16.62 -5.26 -4.12
N ARG A 215 -17.40 -4.19 -4.21
CA ARG A 215 -18.89 -4.24 -4.28
C ARG A 215 -19.40 -4.37 -5.71
N GLY A 216 -18.54 -4.41 -6.72
CA GLY A 216 -18.93 -4.52 -8.12
C GLY A 216 -19.45 -3.23 -8.76
N LEU A 217 -19.29 -2.07 -8.12
CA LEU A 217 -19.82 -0.78 -8.59
C LEU A 217 -18.96 -0.08 -9.66
N VAL A 218 -17.81 -0.64 -10.00
CA VAL A 218 -16.86 -0.05 -10.97
C VAL A 218 -17.02 -0.63 -12.37
N ARG A 219 -17.84 -1.67 -12.52
CA ARG A 219 -18.10 -2.28 -13.82
C ARG A 219 -19.01 -1.39 -14.67
N THR A 220 -18.89 -1.51 -15.99
CA THR A 220 -19.75 -0.82 -16.94
C THR A 220 -21.15 -1.42 -16.95
N ARG A 221 -22.12 -0.65 -17.42
CA ARG A 221 -23.51 -1.11 -17.64
C ARG A 221 -23.51 -2.33 -18.55
N GLY A 222 -24.41 -3.28 -18.28
CA GLY A 222 -24.46 -4.57 -18.98
C GLY A 222 -23.55 -5.67 -18.39
N MET A 223 -22.67 -5.32 -17.43
CA MET A 223 -21.77 -6.27 -16.78
C MET A 223 -22.17 -6.62 -15.32
N GLY A 224 -23.43 -6.47 -15.00
CA GLY A 224 -24.00 -6.81 -13.69
C GLY A 224 -23.97 -5.68 -12.67
N VAL A 225 -23.54 -4.47 -13.03
CA VAL A 225 -23.57 -3.31 -12.13
C VAL A 225 -25.01 -2.89 -11.78
N GLU A 226 -25.95 -3.16 -12.65
CA GLU A 226 -27.37 -2.87 -12.50
C GLU A 226 -27.98 -3.63 -11.29
N LYS A 227 -27.45 -4.81 -10.98
CA LYS A 227 -27.86 -5.62 -9.83
C LYS A 227 -27.25 -5.19 -8.51
N ASN A 228 -26.27 -4.29 -8.56
CA ASN A 228 -25.57 -3.80 -7.37
C ASN A 228 -26.15 -2.45 -6.93
N ARG A 229 -26.60 -2.37 -5.70
CA ARG A 229 -27.09 -1.11 -5.15
C ARG A 229 -25.94 -0.22 -4.70
N PRO A 230 -25.98 1.09 -4.97
CA PRO A 230 -24.92 2.03 -4.58
C PRO A 230 -24.84 2.20 -3.05
N SER A 231 -25.95 2.02 -2.32
CA SER A 231 -26.03 2.13 -0.86
C SER A 231 -26.42 0.80 -0.23
N LEU A 232 -25.66 0.38 0.77
CA LEU A 232 -26.01 -0.80 1.58
C LEU A 232 -27.13 -0.53 2.59
N ARG A 233 -27.41 0.73 2.90
CA ARG A 233 -28.46 1.13 3.86
C ARG A 233 -29.80 1.34 3.18
N ALA A 234 -29.80 1.70 1.92
CA ALA A 234 -31.02 1.77 1.14
C ALA A 234 -31.71 0.39 1.14
N HIS A 235 -33.04 0.38 1.21
CA HIS A 235 -33.84 -0.85 1.22
C HIS A 235 -33.52 -1.82 2.37
N ASN A 236 -33.29 -1.28 3.59
CA ASN A 236 -33.06 -2.08 4.80
C ASN A 236 -31.99 -3.16 4.68
N ARG A 237 -30.94 -2.89 3.91
CA ARG A 237 -29.85 -3.82 3.59
C ARG A 237 -30.28 -5.04 2.76
N GLN A 238 -31.48 -5.06 2.28
CA GLN A 238 -31.95 -6.10 1.35
C GLN A 238 -31.34 -5.78 -0.02
N GLY A 239 -30.27 -6.50 -0.37
CA GLY A 239 -29.77 -6.52 -1.74
C GLY A 239 -30.74 -7.37 -2.58
N THR A 240 -31.04 -6.93 -3.77
CA THR A 240 -31.65 -7.81 -4.78
C THR A 240 -30.67 -8.87 -5.18
#